data_abf8e85e49183c616ae7395fb3d6ccf2
#
_entry.id   abf8e85e49183c616ae7395fb3d6ccf2
#
_cell.length_a   1.000
_cell.length_b   1.000
_cell.length_c   1.000
_cell.angle_alpha   90.00
_cell.angle_beta   90.00
_cell.angle_gamma   90.00
#
_symmetry.space_group_name_H-M   'P 1'
#
loop_
_entity.id
_entity.type
_entity.pdbx_description
1 polymer ?
#
loop_
_entity_poly.entity_id
_entity_poly.type
_entity_poly.pdbx_seq_one_letter_code
_entity_poly.pdbx_strand_id
1 'polypeptide(L)'
;IEEMTAQEFLDFHQGFKPFLPGITTKSIIEILGLEKATHKQIRFYSSGMKQRVKLAQCIFSNSALVLLDEPCTNLDSTGINLYHSLIQQYCTNRLVVVSSNDEVEYGFCTERINMADWK
;
A
#
# COMPACT_ATOMS: atom_id res chain seq x y z
N ILE A 1 -13.93 -6.32 9.01
CA ILE A 1 -13.19 -5.38 8.17
C ILE A 1 -13.54 -5.57 6.70
N GLU A 2 -13.56 -6.79 6.19
CA GLU A 2 -13.93 -7.02 4.79
C GLU A 2 -15.41 -6.72 4.50
N GLU A 3 -16.22 -6.55 5.51
CA GLU A 3 -17.62 -6.13 5.38
C GLU A 3 -17.73 -4.62 5.16
N MET A 4 -16.65 -3.87 5.37
CA MET A 4 -16.58 -2.44 5.10
C MET A 4 -16.32 -2.18 3.63
N THR A 5 -16.77 -1.02 3.14
CA THR A 5 -16.28 -0.48 1.87
C THR A 5 -14.86 0.05 2.07
N ALA A 6 -14.14 0.31 0.96
CA ALA A 6 -12.81 0.90 1.06
C ALA A 6 -12.85 2.26 1.77
N GLN A 7 -13.86 3.07 1.48
CA GLN A 7 -14.02 4.37 2.13
C GLN A 7 -14.19 4.23 3.64
N GLU A 8 -15.08 3.32 4.07
CA GLU A 8 -15.30 3.07 5.49
C GLU A 8 -14.04 2.57 6.19
N PHE A 9 -13.32 1.64 5.55
CA PHE A 9 -12.10 1.09 6.09
C PHE A 9 -11.01 2.16 6.26
N LEU A 10 -10.82 2.99 5.25
CA LEU A 10 -9.80 4.04 5.28
C LEU A 10 -10.16 5.14 6.28
N ASP A 11 -11.43 5.51 6.36
CA ASP A 11 -11.90 6.48 7.36
C ASP A 11 -11.69 5.95 8.78
N PHE A 12 -11.98 4.68 9.00
CA PHE A 12 -11.78 4.02 10.28
C PHE A 12 -10.29 3.98 10.64
N HIS A 13 -9.44 3.60 9.70
CA HIS A 13 -8.00 3.54 9.90
C HIS A 13 -7.42 4.92 10.25
N GLN A 14 -7.89 5.96 9.57
CA GLN A 14 -7.45 7.34 9.83
C GLN A 14 -7.71 7.76 11.28
N GLY A 15 -8.75 7.23 11.91
CA GLY A 15 -9.05 7.50 13.31
C GLY A 15 -7.98 7.00 14.26
N PHE A 16 -7.25 5.95 13.88
CA PHE A 16 -6.15 5.40 14.68
C PHE A 16 -4.80 5.99 14.29
N LYS A 17 -4.60 6.22 13.00
CA LYS A 17 -3.33 6.71 12.48
C LYS A 17 -3.60 7.67 11.33
N PRO A 18 -3.35 8.97 11.53
CA PRO A 18 -3.62 9.98 10.50
C PRO A 18 -2.86 9.68 9.19
N PHE A 19 -3.43 10.11 8.08
CA PHE A 19 -2.75 10.08 6.80
C PHE A 19 -1.70 11.19 6.71
N LEU A 20 -0.82 11.07 5.73
CA LEU A 20 0.14 12.11 5.40
C LEU A 20 -0.59 13.44 5.16
N PRO A 21 0.05 14.59 5.47
CA PRO A 21 -0.58 15.90 5.26
C PRO A 21 -1.10 16.07 3.83
N GLY A 22 -2.33 16.55 3.71
CA GLY A 22 -2.96 16.78 2.41
C GLY A 22 -3.60 15.56 1.77
N ILE A 23 -3.47 14.38 2.38
CA ILE A 23 -4.04 13.13 1.87
C ILE A 23 -5.39 12.88 2.54
N THR A 24 -6.41 12.62 1.72
CA THR A 24 -7.75 12.31 2.19
C THR A 24 -8.17 10.91 1.72
N THR A 25 -9.16 10.32 2.36
CA THR A 25 -9.74 9.05 1.91
C THR A 25 -10.14 9.12 0.45
N LYS A 26 -10.78 10.20 0.03
CA LYS A 26 -11.20 10.37 -1.36
C LYS A 26 -10.00 10.37 -2.31
N SER A 27 -8.94 11.09 -1.97
CA SER A 27 -7.74 11.15 -2.82
C SER A 27 -7.07 9.78 -2.91
N ILE A 28 -7.04 9.02 -1.82
CA ILE A 28 -6.48 7.66 -1.83
C ILE A 28 -7.26 6.77 -2.79
N ILE A 29 -8.58 6.78 -2.71
CA ILE A 29 -9.42 5.96 -3.58
C ILE A 29 -9.18 6.30 -5.06
N GLU A 30 -9.05 7.59 -5.37
CA GLU A 30 -8.75 8.04 -6.74
C GLU A 30 -7.37 7.55 -7.20
N ILE A 31 -6.36 7.69 -6.34
CA ILE A 31 -4.99 7.24 -6.64
C ILE A 31 -4.95 5.74 -6.90
N LEU A 32 -5.71 4.96 -6.13
CA LEU A 32 -5.77 3.51 -6.28
C LEU A 32 -6.58 3.05 -7.49
N GLY A 33 -7.33 3.96 -8.13
CA GLY A 33 -8.21 3.60 -9.23
C GLY A 33 -9.44 2.81 -8.81
N LEU A 34 -9.92 3.03 -7.60
CA LEU A 34 -11.05 2.28 -7.04
C LEU A 34 -12.36 3.09 -6.97
N GLU A 35 -12.45 4.20 -7.69
CA GLU A 35 -13.62 5.09 -7.62
C GLU A 35 -14.93 4.35 -7.95
N LYS A 36 -14.88 3.45 -8.93
CA LYS A 36 -16.06 2.71 -9.38
C LYS A 36 -16.50 1.63 -8.39
N ALA A 37 -15.63 1.27 -7.47
CA ALA A 37 -15.88 0.23 -6.48
C ALA A 37 -16.06 0.81 -5.06
N THR A 38 -16.22 2.13 -4.93
CA THR A 38 -16.28 2.81 -3.63
C THR A 38 -17.39 2.30 -2.72
N HIS A 39 -18.54 1.93 -3.30
CA HIS A 39 -19.69 1.45 -2.53
C HIS A 39 -19.74 -0.07 -2.37
N LYS A 40 -18.77 -0.79 -2.94
CA LYS A 40 -18.70 -2.23 -2.83
C LYS A 40 -17.91 -2.60 -1.58
N GLN A 41 -18.37 -3.61 -0.84
CA GLN A 41 -17.62 -4.10 0.30
C GLN A 41 -16.30 -4.75 -0.16
N ILE A 42 -15.27 -4.61 0.66
CA ILE A 42 -13.93 -5.12 0.34
C ILE A 42 -13.95 -6.64 0.08
N ARG A 43 -14.82 -7.38 0.75
CA ARG A 43 -14.92 -8.83 0.54
C ARG A 43 -15.26 -9.22 -0.90
N PHE A 44 -15.83 -8.30 -1.68
CA PHE A 44 -16.15 -8.52 -3.08
C PHE A 44 -15.07 -8.00 -4.04
N TYR A 45 -14.00 -7.45 -3.50
CA TYR A 45 -12.87 -6.99 -4.32
C TYR A 45 -12.05 -8.17 -4.83
N SER A 46 -11.41 -8.01 -5.99
CA SER A 46 -10.40 -8.94 -6.46
C SER A 46 -9.21 -8.94 -5.51
N SER A 47 -8.35 -9.96 -5.62
CA SER A 47 -7.12 -10.02 -4.82
C SER A 47 -6.24 -8.79 -5.04
N GLY A 48 -6.13 -8.33 -6.29
CA GLY A 48 -5.34 -7.14 -6.62
C GLY A 48 -5.93 -5.88 -6.03
N MET A 49 -7.25 -5.74 -6.04
CA MET A 49 -7.93 -4.59 -5.42
C MET A 49 -7.71 -4.57 -3.91
N LYS A 50 -7.81 -5.74 -3.26
CA LYS A 50 -7.53 -5.85 -1.82
C LYS A 50 -6.08 -5.46 -1.52
N GLN A 51 -5.15 -5.88 -2.36
CA GLN A 51 -3.74 -5.56 -2.18
C GLN A 51 -3.47 -4.07 -2.31
N ARG A 52 -4.15 -3.39 -3.24
CA ARG A 52 -4.04 -1.93 -3.36
C ARG A 52 -4.49 -1.21 -2.09
N VAL A 53 -5.56 -1.67 -1.46
CA VAL A 53 -6.04 -1.08 -0.20
C VAL A 53 -5.01 -1.29 0.92
N LYS A 54 -4.40 -2.48 1.00
CA LYS A 54 -3.34 -2.75 1.98
C LYS A 54 -2.13 -1.84 1.79
N LEU A 55 -1.71 -1.64 0.55
CA LEU A 55 -0.60 -0.74 0.23
C LEU A 55 -0.90 0.68 0.69
N ALA A 56 -2.12 1.15 0.42
CA ALA A 56 -2.54 2.48 0.82
C ALA A 56 -2.50 2.65 2.34
N GLN A 57 -2.96 1.65 3.08
CA GLN A 57 -2.92 1.67 4.53
C GLN A 57 -1.51 1.89 5.06
N CYS A 58 -0.52 1.23 4.45
CA CYS A 58 0.88 1.36 4.88
C CYS A 58 1.51 2.65 4.41
N ILE A 59 1.34 3.00 3.14
CA ILE A 59 2.07 4.10 2.51
C ILE A 59 1.52 5.46 2.91
N PHE A 60 0.22 5.61 3.00
CA PHE A 60 -0.40 6.90 3.29
C PHE A 60 -0.52 7.22 4.78
N SER A 61 -0.22 6.29 5.68
CA SER A 61 -0.17 6.58 7.11
C SER A 61 1.02 7.48 7.42
N ASN A 62 0.80 8.50 8.26
CA ASN A 62 1.83 9.46 8.63
C ASN A 62 2.82 8.82 9.62
N SER A 63 3.83 8.16 9.10
CA SER A 63 4.82 7.41 9.85
C SER A 63 6.18 7.54 9.18
N ALA A 64 7.24 7.67 9.99
CA ALA A 64 8.60 7.73 9.48
C ALA A 64 9.07 6.37 8.94
N LEU A 65 8.41 5.28 9.34
CA LEU A 65 8.75 3.92 8.95
C LEU A 65 7.60 3.32 8.15
N VAL A 66 7.93 2.73 7.01
CA VAL A 66 6.97 1.99 6.17
C VAL A 66 7.47 0.55 6.07
N LEU A 67 6.64 -0.39 6.56
CA LEU A 67 6.93 -1.82 6.50
C LEU A 67 6.05 -2.47 5.43
N LEU A 68 6.68 -3.12 4.47
CA LEU A 68 5.99 -3.77 3.36
C LEU A 68 6.42 -5.23 3.29
N ASP A 69 5.44 -6.14 3.32
CA ASP A 69 5.66 -7.58 3.23
C ASP A 69 5.04 -8.08 1.93
N GLU A 70 5.89 -8.51 1.01
CA GLU A 70 5.49 -8.97 -0.33
C GLU A 70 4.46 -8.04 -0.98
N PRO A 71 4.81 -6.74 -1.14
CA PRO A 71 3.81 -5.71 -1.50
C PRO A 71 3.17 -5.88 -2.88
N CYS A 72 3.79 -6.60 -3.80
CA CYS A 72 3.26 -6.79 -5.15
C CYS A 72 2.48 -8.10 -5.32
N THR A 73 2.23 -8.83 -4.24
CA THR A 73 1.44 -10.05 -4.30
C THR A 73 0.07 -9.77 -4.93
N ASN A 74 -0.31 -10.59 -5.91
CA ASN A 74 -1.59 -10.47 -6.62
C ASN A 74 -1.75 -9.21 -7.48
N LEU A 75 -0.69 -8.42 -7.69
CA LEU A 75 -0.76 -7.26 -8.56
C LEU A 75 -0.40 -7.63 -10.00
N ASP A 76 -1.15 -7.08 -10.95
CA ASP A 76 -0.80 -7.12 -12.37
C ASP A 76 0.22 -6.02 -12.69
N SER A 77 0.60 -5.88 -13.97
CA SER A 77 1.58 -4.87 -14.38
C SER A 77 1.13 -3.45 -14.03
N THR A 78 -0.15 -3.15 -14.15
CA THR A 78 -0.69 -1.84 -13.76
C THR A 78 -0.56 -1.60 -12.26
N GLY A 79 -0.86 -2.61 -11.46
CA GLY A 79 -0.72 -2.54 -10.01
C GLY A 79 0.74 -2.40 -9.56
N ILE A 80 1.66 -3.09 -10.23
CA ILE A 80 3.10 -2.98 -9.95
C ILE A 80 3.59 -1.57 -10.27
N ASN A 81 3.16 -1.01 -11.40
CA ASN A 81 3.51 0.37 -11.75
C ASN A 81 2.96 1.37 -10.73
N LEU A 82 1.75 1.13 -10.24
CA LEU A 82 1.16 1.93 -9.18
C LEU A 82 2.02 1.86 -7.91
N TYR A 83 2.45 0.66 -7.51
CA TYR A 83 3.31 0.47 -6.34
C TYR A 83 4.59 1.30 -6.47
N HIS A 84 5.30 1.20 -7.59
CA HIS A 84 6.53 1.97 -7.80
C HIS A 84 6.27 3.47 -7.75
N SER A 85 5.17 3.93 -8.33
CA SER A 85 4.78 5.33 -8.31
C SER A 85 4.50 5.83 -6.90
N LEU A 86 3.82 5.03 -6.08
CA LEU A 86 3.51 5.37 -4.69
C LEU A 86 4.79 5.49 -3.86
N ILE A 87 5.73 4.54 -4.02
CA ILE A 87 7.01 4.60 -3.33
C ILE A 87 7.76 5.87 -3.72
N GLN A 88 7.85 6.17 -5.01
CA GLN A 88 8.58 7.33 -5.50
C GLN A 88 7.99 8.65 -5.01
N GLN A 89 6.67 8.76 -4.97
CA GLN A 89 5.99 10.01 -4.63
C GLN A 89 5.84 10.25 -3.14
N TYR A 90 5.64 9.20 -2.36
CA TYR A 90 5.23 9.35 -0.95
C TYR A 90 6.23 8.83 0.08
N CYS A 91 7.29 8.15 -0.34
CA CYS A 91 8.21 7.51 0.59
C CYS A 91 9.65 8.05 0.55
N THR A 92 9.89 9.16 -0.14
CA THR A 92 11.26 9.69 -0.36
C THR A 92 12.02 10.02 0.92
N ASN A 93 11.37 10.54 1.94
CA ASN A 93 11.99 10.94 3.20
C ASN A 93 11.63 10.01 4.35
N ARG A 94 11.32 8.75 4.05
CA ARG A 94 10.86 7.78 5.03
C ARG A 94 11.74 6.54 4.95
N LEU A 95 11.87 5.83 6.06
CA LEU A 95 12.53 4.53 6.07
C LEU A 95 11.55 3.48 5.56
N VAL A 96 11.88 2.85 4.45
CA VAL A 96 11.06 1.79 3.86
C VAL A 96 11.77 0.46 4.02
N VAL A 97 11.10 -0.50 4.67
CA VAL A 97 11.61 -1.85 4.84
C VAL A 97 10.71 -2.80 4.07
N VAL A 98 11.29 -3.52 3.12
CA VAL A 98 10.57 -4.45 2.26
C VAL A 98 11.03 -5.87 2.54
N SER A 99 10.11 -6.74 2.93
CA SER A 99 10.34 -8.18 3.04
C SER A 99 9.87 -8.83 1.75
N SER A 100 10.79 -9.40 0.96
CA SER A 100 10.46 -9.89 -0.36
C SER A 100 11.55 -10.80 -0.92
N ASN A 101 11.14 -11.71 -1.82
CA ASN A 101 12.05 -12.51 -2.65
C ASN A 101 12.01 -12.06 -4.11
N ASP A 102 11.29 -10.98 -4.44
CA ASP A 102 11.09 -10.51 -5.80
C ASP A 102 11.71 -9.12 -5.98
N GLU A 103 12.67 -9.02 -6.89
CA GLU A 103 13.38 -7.77 -7.16
C GLU A 103 12.43 -6.64 -7.60
N VAL A 104 11.32 -6.96 -8.24
CA VAL A 104 10.31 -5.98 -8.62
C VAL A 104 9.83 -5.21 -7.39
N GLU A 105 9.75 -5.87 -6.23
CA GLU A 105 9.28 -5.26 -4.99
C GLU A 105 10.34 -4.42 -4.28
N TYR A 106 11.62 -4.81 -4.36
CA TYR A 106 12.68 -4.16 -3.57
C TYR A 106 13.78 -3.50 -4.41
N GLY A 107 13.65 -3.49 -5.72
CA GLY A 107 14.70 -2.97 -6.61
C GLY A 107 15.11 -1.53 -6.32
N PHE A 108 14.23 -0.73 -5.71
CA PHE A 108 14.54 0.65 -5.32
C PHE A 108 15.33 0.77 -4.02
N CYS A 109 15.45 -0.31 -3.25
CA CYS A 109 16.12 -0.30 -1.95
C CYS A 109 17.62 -0.11 -2.11
N THR A 110 18.22 0.69 -1.22
CA THR A 110 19.65 0.99 -1.25
C THR A 110 20.48 -0.07 -0.55
N GLU A 111 19.90 -0.77 0.42
CA GLU A 111 20.58 -1.83 1.17
C GLU A 111 19.73 -3.09 1.19
N ARG A 112 20.40 -4.24 1.23
CA ARG A 112 19.74 -5.55 1.23
C ARG A 112 20.37 -6.46 2.27
N ILE A 113 19.51 -7.25 2.93
CA ILE A 113 19.94 -8.28 3.86
C ILE A 113 19.34 -9.59 3.37
N ASN A 114 20.18 -10.58 3.13
CA ASN A 114 19.72 -11.91 2.75
C ASN A 114 19.54 -12.75 4.02
N MET A 115 18.31 -13.07 4.35
CA MET A 115 18.00 -13.81 5.59
C MET A 115 18.64 -15.20 5.62
N ALA A 116 18.93 -15.79 4.46
CA ALA A 116 19.63 -17.08 4.41
C ALA A 116 21.04 -17.00 4.99
N ASP A 117 21.67 -15.82 4.96
CA ASP A 117 23.02 -15.62 5.48
C ASP A 117 23.05 -15.62 7.01
N TRP A 118 21.90 -15.59 7.67
CA TRP A 118 21.77 -15.48 9.12
C TRP A 118 21.24 -16.75 9.79
N LYS A 119 21.17 -17.83 9.04
CA LYS A 119 20.71 -19.12 9.57
C LYS A 119 21.86 -19.95 10.15
#